data_c9038d6147753b891eba7944e385543e
#
_entry.id   c9038d6147753b891eba7944e385543e
#
_cell.length_a   1.000
_cell.length_b   1.000
_cell.length_c   1.000
_cell.angle_alpha   90.00
_cell.angle_beta   90.00
_cell.angle_gamma   90.00
#
_symmetry.space_group_name_H-M   'P 1'
#
loop_
_entity.id
_entity.type
_entity.pdbx_description
1 polymer ?
#
loop_
_entity_poly.entity_id
_entity_poly.type
_entity_poly.pdbx_seq_one_letter_code
_entity_poly.pdbx_strand_id
1 'polypeptide(L)'
;MGLLVLVRHGQSEWNARRVFSGQGNPDLTPKGIEEAKSAGRALKAHAIQFDIAYSSALTRARKTLEHILEEAEQSHLHVIEDKLFNERAYGELTGKTIEEVCQQHGVEQVYKWRHSLNAVPPGGESLEMTANRALGVFRHRVLPQLSNGKNILISAHRNTIRGLISKLCKLRQEETERLHIGTAQPLFFQVNNAEDIQQIYK
;
A
#
# COMPACT_ATOMS: atom_id res chain seq x y z
N MET A 1 6.12 -4.53 -22.19
CA MET A 1 6.45 -4.82 -20.77
C MET A 1 6.41 -3.53 -19.97
N GLY A 2 5.59 -3.43 -18.95
CA GLY A 2 5.52 -2.28 -18.07
C GLY A 2 6.14 -2.56 -16.71
N LEU A 3 6.66 -1.54 -16.03
CA LEU A 3 7.17 -1.62 -14.68
C LEU A 3 6.11 -1.11 -13.69
N LEU A 4 5.73 -1.92 -12.72
CA LEU A 4 4.92 -1.51 -11.59
C LEU A 4 5.80 -1.37 -10.35
N VAL A 5 5.72 -0.21 -9.71
CA VAL A 5 6.35 0.01 -8.41
C VAL A 5 5.26 0.29 -7.37
N LEU A 6 5.19 -0.54 -6.33
CA LEU A 6 4.29 -0.35 -5.20
C LEU A 6 5.07 0.16 -4.01
N VAL A 7 4.59 1.22 -3.36
CA VAL A 7 5.21 1.80 -2.18
C VAL A 7 4.17 1.99 -1.08
N ARG A 8 4.42 1.40 0.09
CA ARG A 8 3.64 1.73 1.28
C ARG A 8 4.04 3.12 1.78
N HIS A 9 3.07 3.91 2.22
CA HIS A 9 3.35 5.21 2.84
C HIS A 9 4.42 5.12 3.95
N GLY A 10 5.19 6.20 4.15
CA GLY A 10 6.13 6.36 5.25
C GLY A 10 5.46 6.25 6.62
N GLN A 11 6.24 6.17 7.69
CA GLN A 11 5.71 6.08 9.04
C GLN A 11 4.74 7.23 9.32
N SER A 12 3.49 6.94 9.72
CA SER A 12 2.52 7.92 10.20
C SER A 12 2.53 8.03 11.71
N GLU A 13 1.95 9.14 12.24
CA GLU A 13 1.78 9.35 13.69
C GLU A 13 1.11 8.16 14.39
N TRP A 14 0.08 7.59 13.76
CA TRP A 14 -0.64 6.45 14.33
C TRP A 14 0.15 5.14 14.21
N ASN A 15 1.04 5.01 13.20
CA ASN A 15 1.98 3.88 13.17
C ASN A 15 2.97 3.95 14.35
N ALA A 16 3.52 5.13 14.63
CA ALA A 16 4.46 5.35 15.74
C ALA A 16 3.80 5.03 17.10
N ARG A 17 2.52 5.36 17.26
CA ARG A 17 1.72 5.13 18.47
C ARG A 17 1.04 3.75 18.52
N ARG A 18 1.25 2.89 17.53
CA ARG A 18 0.61 1.56 17.42
C ARG A 18 -0.93 1.60 17.46
N VAL A 19 -1.52 2.60 16.79
CA VAL A 19 -2.96 2.80 16.67
C VAL A 19 -3.48 2.14 15.39
N PHE A 20 -4.69 1.57 15.45
CA PHE A 20 -5.41 1.10 14.26
C PHE A 20 -5.76 2.28 13.35
N SER A 21 -5.01 2.48 12.29
CA SER A 21 -5.19 3.64 11.41
C SER A 21 -6.40 3.50 10.48
N GLY A 22 -6.59 2.32 9.90
CA GLY A 22 -7.67 2.13 8.93
C GLY A 22 -7.77 3.28 7.93
N GLN A 23 -8.97 3.76 7.72
CA GLN A 23 -9.26 4.91 6.88
C GLN A 23 -9.22 6.27 7.64
N GLY A 24 -8.84 6.28 8.92
CA GLY A 24 -8.43 7.50 9.62
C GLY A 24 -7.26 8.17 8.90
N ASN A 25 -7.09 9.47 9.08
CA ASN A 25 -6.19 10.27 8.26
C ASN A 25 -5.05 10.96 9.04
N PRO A 26 -4.23 10.20 9.83
CA PRO A 26 -3.04 10.75 10.48
C PRO A 26 -1.99 11.17 9.44
N ASP A 27 -1.18 12.15 9.80
CA ASP A 27 -0.09 12.63 8.96
C ASP A 27 1.17 11.75 9.09
N LEU A 28 2.17 12.01 8.25
CA LEU A 28 3.49 11.41 8.35
C LEU A 28 4.24 11.98 9.56
N THR A 29 5.07 11.16 10.19
CA THR A 29 6.08 11.63 11.13
C THR A 29 7.29 12.20 10.36
N PRO A 30 8.18 12.99 11.02
CA PRO A 30 9.46 13.38 10.41
C PRO A 30 10.25 12.19 9.87
N LYS A 31 10.22 11.05 10.58
CA LYS A 31 10.82 9.81 10.11
C LYS A 31 10.14 9.30 8.84
N GLY A 32 8.81 9.35 8.76
CA GLY A 32 8.07 8.90 7.57
C GLY A 32 8.34 9.76 6.34
N ILE A 33 8.58 11.06 6.53
CA ILE A 33 9.01 11.97 5.47
C ILE A 33 10.40 11.58 4.97
N GLU A 34 11.36 11.33 5.87
CA GLU A 34 12.70 10.91 5.46
C GLU A 34 12.73 9.53 4.79
N GLU A 35 11.90 8.60 5.26
CA GLU A 35 11.69 7.31 4.60
C GLU A 35 11.20 7.51 3.15
N ALA A 36 10.23 8.40 2.93
CA ALA A 36 9.72 8.72 1.59
C ALA A 36 10.79 9.35 0.68
N LYS A 37 11.55 10.31 1.20
CA LYS A 37 12.68 10.93 0.50
C LYS A 37 13.74 9.91 0.12
N SER A 38 14.09 9.03 1.05
CA SER A 38 15.05 7.94 0.78
C SER A 38 14.57 7.02 -0.36
N ALA A 39 13.27 6.69 -0.39
CA ALA A 39 12.68 5.92 -1.49
C ALA A 39 12.80 6.66 -2.83
N GLY A 40 12.54 7.97 -2.86
CA GLY A 40 12.69 8.80 -4.06
C GLY A 40 14.13 8.82 -4.59
N ARG A 41 15.11 9.01 -3.70
CA ARG A 41 16.54 8.93 -4.06
C ARG A 41 16.93 7.56 -4.62
N ALA A 42 16.41 6.47 -4.03
CA ALA A 42 16.65 5.12 -4.54
C ALA A 42 16.06 4.93 -5.94
N LEU A 43 14.84 5.38 -6.19
CA LEU A 43 14.21 5.30 -7.51
C LEU A 43 14.97 6.13 -8.56
N LYS A 44 15.48 7.31 -8.18
CA LYS A 44 16.34 8.14 -9.04
C LYS A 44 17.65 7.42 -9.38
N ALA A 45 18.30 6.79 -8.40
CA ALA A 45 19.55 6.04 -8.60
C ALA A 45 19.36 4.84 -9.56
N HIS A 46 18.17 4.26 -9.62
CA HIS A 46 17.81 3.24 -10.61
C HIS A 46 17.43 3.82 -11.99
N ALA A 47 17.49 5.14 -12.18
CA ALA A 47 17.12 5.84 -13.41
C ALA A 47 15.71 5.50 -13.93
N ILE A 48 14.77 5.19 -13.03
CA ILE A 48 13.40 4.82 -13.40
C ILE A 48 12.63 6.09 -13.72
N GLN A 49 12.06 6.15 -14.93
CA GLN A 49 11.10 7.18 -15.33
C GLN A 49 9.70 6.58 -15.30
N PHE A 50 8.79 7.26 -14.60
CA PHE A 50 7.39 6.86 -14.53
C PHE A 50 6.56 7.65 -15.55
N ASP A 51 5.53 7.01 -16.09
CA ASP A 51 4.56 7.64 -16.99
C ASP A 51 3.33 8.13 -16.23
N ILE A 52 2.97 7.41 -15.14
CA ILE A 52 1.77 7.69 -14.35
C ILE A 52 2.07 7.34 -12.89
N ALA A 53 1.53 8.15 -11.98
CA ALA A 53 1.52 7.83 -10.56
C ALA A 53 0.09 7.76 -10.01
N TYR A 54 -0.15 6.81 -9.10
CA TYR A 54 -1.39 6.67 -8.36
C TYR A 54 -1.15 6.82 -6.87
N SER A 55 -2.10 7.41 -6.17
CA SER A 55 -2.14 7.43 -4.70
C SER A 55 -3.51 7.03 -4.18
N SER A 56 -3.56 6.49 -2.97
CA SER A 56 -4.80 6.51 -2.21
C SER A 56 -5.19 7.96 -1.87
N ALA A 57 -6.44 8.18 -1.49
CA ALA A 57 -6.92 9.50 -1.07
C ALA A 57 -6.46 9.92 0.34
N LEU A 58 -5.73 9.07 1.09
CA LEU A 58 -5.30 9.36 2.45
C LEU A 58 -3.98 10.16 2.47
N THR A 59 -3.93 11.21 3.29
CA THR A 59 -2.83 12.19 3.37
C THR A 59 -1.45 11.55 3.44
N ARG A 60 -1.26 10.52 4.28
CA ARG A 60 0.04 9.85 4.43
C ARG A 60 0.55 9.20 3.14
N ALA A 61 -0.33 8.66 2.29
CA ALA A 61 0.08 8.06 1.01
C ALA A 61 0.35 9.14 -0.04
N ARG A 62 -0.48 10.18 -0.08
CA ARG A 62 -0.29 11.34 -0.97
C ARG A 62 1.03 12.04 -0.70
N LYS A 63 1.29 12.42 0.56
CA LYS A 63 2.54 13.09 0.96
C LYS A 63 3.77 12.19 0.74
N THR A 64 3.63 10.88 0.97
CA THR A 64 4.72 9.93 0.63
C THR A 64 5.03 9.98 -0.85
N LEU A 65 4.02 9.93 -1.71
CA LEU A 65 4.21 10.00 -3.16
C LEU A 65 4.81 11.34 -3.59
N GLU A 66 4.34 12.45 -3.02
CA GLU A 66 4.85 13.80 -3.28
C GLU A 66 6.37 13.88 -2.99
N HIS A 67 6.81 13.45 -1.81
CA HIS A 67 8.24 13.43 -1.45
C HIS A 67 9.06 12.46 -2.31
N ILE A 68 8.48 11.32 -2.71
CA ILE A 68 9.15 10.40 -3.63
C ILE A 68 9.38 11.07 -4.99
N LEU A 69 8.35 11.71 -5.55
CA LEU A 69 8.44 12.34 -6.87
C LEU A 69 9.36 13.57 -6.86
N GLU A 70 9.38 14.32 -5.77
CA GLU A 70 10.30 15.45 -5.56
C GLU A 70 11.77 14.98 -5.62
N GLU A 71 12.14 13.99 -4.81
CA GLU A 71 13.52 13.45 -4.76
C GLU A 71 13.91 12.68 -6.03
N ALA A 72 12.92 12.08 -6.72
CA ALA A 72 13.14 11.44 -8.01
C ALA A 72 13.21 12.42 -9.19
N GLU A 73 13.06 13.74 -8.95
CA GLU A 73 13.01 14.80 -9.98
C GLU A 73 11.88 14.60 -11.01
N GLN A 74 10.73 14.04 -10.55
CA GLN A 74 9.55 13.75 -11.39
C GLN A 74 8.28 14.43 -10.85
N SER A 75 8.39 15.59 -10.20
CA SER A 75 7.23 16.36 -9.64
C SER A 75 6.25 16.84 -10.73
N HIS A 76 6.64 16.81 -11.97
CA HIS A 76 5.78 17.13 -13.12
C HIS A 76 4.75 16.02 -13.43
N LEU A 77 4.92 14.84 -12.84
CA LEU A 77 4.09 13.67 -13.14
C LEU A 77 2.66 13.87 -12.66
N HIS A 78 1.68 13.57 -13.53
CA HIS A 78 0.28 13.60 -13.14
C HIS A 78 -0.05 12.48 -12.14
N VAL A 79 -0.57 12.87 -10.97
CA VAL A 79 -0.97 11.94 -9.90
C VAL A 79 -2.48 11.73 -9.94
N ILE A 80 -2.89 10.48 -10.02
CA ILE A 80 -4.30 10.05 -9.97
C ILE A 80 -4.62 9.54 -8.57
N GLU A 81 -5.49 10.25 -7.86
CA GLU A 81 -5.99 9.81 -6.56
C GLU A 81 -7.19 8.87 -6.73
N ASP A 82 -7.17 7.74 -6.02
CA ASP A 82 -8.30 6.81 -6.00
C ASP A 82 -8.51 6.23 -4.58
N LYS A 83 -9.70 6.50 -4.00
CA LYS A 83 -10.08 5.97 -2.67
C LYS A 83 -10.18 4.45 -2.59
N LEU A 84 -10.28 3.77 -3.71
CA LEU A 84 -10.25 2.31 -3.73
C LEU A 84 -8.84 1.76 -3.43
N PHE A 85 -7.80 2.60 -3.43
CA PHE A 85 -6.48 2.27 -2.88
C PHE A 85 -6.30 2.65 -1.39
N ASN A 86 -7.34 3.16 -0.70
CA ASN A 86 -7.26 3.44 0.73
C ASN A 86 -6.95 2.18 1.54
N GLU A 87 -6.44 2.38 2.76
CA GLU A 87 -6.16 1.29 3.69
C GLU A 87 -7.44 0.51 4.04
N ARG A 88 -7.26 -0.72 4.47
CA ARG A 88 -8.28 -1.59 5.03
C ARG A 88 -9.04 -0.84 6.12
N ALA A 89 -10.36 -0.82 6.04
CA ALA A 89 -11.19 -0.26 7.09
C ALA A 89 -11.15 -1.15 8.34
N TYR A 90 -10.85 -0.57 9.48
CA TYR A 90 -10.87 -1.26 10.76
C TYR A 90 -12.14 -0.98 11.57
N GLY A 91 -13.11 -0.23 11.00
CA GLY A 91 -14.39 0.07 11.62
C GLY A 91 -14.23 0.68 13.00
N GLU A 92 -14.89 0.10 14.00
CA GLU A 92 -14.90 0.57 15.40
C GLU A 92 -13.53 0.51 16.10
N LEU A 93 -12.55 -0.18 15.52
CA LEU A 93 -11.19 -0.22 16.06
C LEU A 93 -10.36 0.99 15.65
N THR A 94 -10.81 1.76 14.64
CA THR A 94 -10.07 2.92 14.13
C THR A 94 -9.86 3.98 15.21
N GLY A 95 -8.63 4.42 15.39
CA GLY A 95 -8.25 5.40 16.42
C GLY A 95 -7.88 4.81 17.79
N LYS A 96 -8.17 3.53 18.03
CA LYS A 96 -7.79 2.82 19.26
C LYS A 96 -6.38 2.26 19.14
N THR A 97 -5.64 2.19 20.23
CA THR A 97 -4.35 1.50 20.26
C THR A 97 -4.55 -0.02 20.19
N ILE A 98 -3.51 -0.72 19.71
CA ILE A 98 -3.53 -2.20 19.68
C ILE A 98 -3.71 -2.73 21.11
N GLU A 99 -3.11 -2.07 22.10
CA GLU A 99 -3.19 -2.47 23.51
C GLU A 99 -4.62 -2.37 24.06
N GLU A 100 -5.30 -1.21 23.86
CA GLU A 100 -6.70 -1.03 24.26
C GLU A 100 -7.62 -2.09 23.64
N VAL A 101 -7.41 -2.38 22.35
CA VAL A 101 -8.23 -3.39 21.66
C VAL A 101 -7.92 -4.80 22.17
N CYS A 102 -6.66 -5.11 22.51
CA CYS A 102 -6.29 -6.39 23.12
C CYS A 102 -6.93 -6.56 24.52
N GLN A 103 -6.99 -5.50 25.31
CA GLN A 103 -7.67 -5.52 26.63
C GLN A 103 -9.17 -5.78 26.48
N GLN A 104 -9.81 -5.22 25.46
CA GLN A 104 -11.26 -5.35 25.23
C GLN A 104 -11.66 -6.69 24.59
N HIS A 105 -10.88 -7.23 23.67
CA HIS A 105 -11.26 -8.36 22.81
C HIS A 105 -10.34 -9.59 22.92
N GLY A 106 -9.27 -9.48 23.69
CA GLY A 106 -8.25 -10.52 23.79
C GLY A 106 -7.23 -10.50 22.65
N VAL A 107 -6.00 -10.92 22.96
CA VAL A 107 -4.85 -10.88 22.04
C VAL A 107 -5.08 -11.74 20.79
N GLU A 108 -5.68 -12.93 20.98
CA GLU A 108 -5.93 -13.87 19.88
C GLU A 108 -6.91 -13.30 18.84
N GLN A 109 -8.01 -12.67 19.30
CA GLN A 109 -8.98 -12.06 18.39
C GLN A 109 -8.37 -10.88 17.63
N VAL A 110 -7.58 -10.04 18.31
CA VAL A 110 -6.87 -8.93 17.69
C VAL A 110 -5.84 -9.42 16.68
N TYR A 111 -5.14 -10.51 17.01
CA TYR A 111 -4.23 -11.15 16.05
C TYR A 111 -4.96 -11.62 14.80
N LYS A 112 -6.12 -12.30 14.93
CA LYS A 112 -6.97 -12.74 13.82
C LYS A 112 -7.38 -11.55 12.93
N TRP A 113 -7.88 -10.47 13.53
CA TRP A 113 -8.26 -9.26 12.77
C TRP A 113 -7.09 -8.62 12.01
N ARG A 114 -5.87 -8.71 12.53
CA ARG A 114 -4.70 -8.07 11.91
C ARG A 114 -4.05 -8.91 10.82
N HIS A 115 -4.17 -10.22 10.89
CA HIS A 115 -3.39 -11.13 10.07
C HIS A 115 -4.22 -12.01 9.14
N SER A 116 -5.39 -12.48 9.57
CA SER A 116 -6.23 -13.36 8.78
C SER A 116 -6.77 -12.68 7.52
N LEU A 117 -6.85 -13.48 6.44
CA LEU A 117 -7.40 -13.06 5.16
C LEU A 117 -8.89 -12.69 5.27
N ASN A 118 -9.66 -13.47 6.05
CA ASN A 118 -11.12 -13.42 6.07
C ASN A 118 -11.73 -12.76 7.31
N ALA A 119 -10.96 -12.58 8.40
CA ALA A 119 -11.49 -12.01 9.63
C ALA A 119 -11.90 -10.54 9.43
N VAL A 120 -13.13 -10.21 9.81
CA VAL A 120 -13.71 -8.86 9.69
C VAL A 120 -13.79 -8.23 11.08
N PRO A 121 -13.13 -7.08 11.35
CA PRO A 121 -13.36 -6.34 12.58
C PRO A 121 -14.75 -5.67 12.55
N PRO A 122 -15.35 -5.35 13.72
CA PRO A 122 -16.67 -4.73 13.78
C PRO A 122 -16.76 -3.46 12.92
N GLY A 123 -17.70 -3.41 11.98
CA GLY A 123 -17.88 -2.30 11.04
C GLY A 123 -16.75 -2.06 10.05
N GLY A 124 -15.81 -3.03 9.90
CA GLY A 124 -14.64 -2.90 9.04
C GLY A 124 -14.64 -3.82 7.82
N GLU A 125 -13.47 -4.03 7.26
CA GLU A 125 -13.21 -4.91 6.11
C GLU A 125 -12.33 -6.11 6.51
N SER A 126 -12.49 -7.24 5.82
CA SER A 126 -11.45 -8.28 5.79
C SER A 126 -10.29 -7.84 4.87
N LEU A 127 -9.16 -8.55 4.95
CA LEU A 127 -8.07 -8.34 3.99
C LEU A 127 -8.51 -8.72 2.57
N GLU A 128 -9.34 -9.75 2.44
CA GLU A 128 -9.91 -10.19 1.16
C GLU A 128 -10.80 -9.10 0.52
N MET A 129 -11.67 -8.44 1.29
CA MET A 129 -12.49 -7.33 0.81
C MET A 129 -11.62 -6.17 0.32
N THR A 130 -10.59 -5.80 1.09
CA THR A 130 -9.62 -4.76 0.72
C THR A 130 -8.89 -5.13 -0.58
N ALA A 131 -8.43 -6.38 -0.70
CA ALA A 131 -7.76 -6.89 -1.89
C ALA A 131 -8.66 -6.80 -3.14
N ASN A 132 -9.91 -7.19 -3.01
CA ASN A 132 -10.85 -7.24 -4.14
C ASN A 132 -11.17 -5.84 -4.68
N ARG A 133 -11.39 -4.82 -3.81
CA ARG A 133 -11.62 -3.44 -4.30
C ARG A 133 -10.38 -2.83 -4.96
N ALA A 134 -9.18 -3.06 -4.38
CA ALA A 134 -7.92 -2.58 -4.97
C ALA A 134 -7.62 -3.27 -6.31
N LEU A 135 -7.88 -4.59 -6.41
CA LEU A 135 -7.73 -5.35 -7.65
C LEU A 135 -8.68 -4.85 -8.75
N GLY A 136 -9.90 -4.45 -8.39
CA GLY A 136 -10.86 -3.87 -9.34
C GLY A 136 -10.28 -2.65 -10.05
N VAL A 137 -9.78 -1.67 -9.30
CA VAL A 137 -9.10 -0.49 -9.88
C VAL A 137 -7.86 -0.89 -10.68
N PHE A 138 -7.04 -1.78 -10.12
CA PHE A 138 -5.83 -2.24 -10.79
C PHE A 138 -6.14 -2.81 -12.17
N ARG A 139 -7.10 -3.72 -12.27
CA ARG A 139 -7.48 -4.36 -13.54
C ARG A 139 -8.06 -3.38 -14.56
N HIS A 140 -8.88 -2.44 -14.11
CA HIS A 140 -9.58 -1.54 -15.03
C HIS A 140 -8.78 -0.30 -15.43
N ARG A 141 -7.87 0.19 -14.60
CA ARG A 141 -7.15 1.45 -14.84
C ARG A 141 -5.64 1.28 -14.96
N VAL A 142 -5.02 0.43 -14.14
CA VAL A 142 -3.56 0.30 -14.06
C VAL A 142 -3.03 -0.72 -15.06
N LEU A 143 -3.60 -1.92 -15.06
CA LEU A 143 -3.15 -3.03 -15.91
C LEU A 143 -3.12 -2.71 -17.41
N PRO A 144 -4.14 -2.04 -18.01
CA PRO A 144 -4.07 -1.67 -19.43
C PRO A 144 -2.90 -0.75 -19.75
N GLN A 145 -2.52 0.13 -18.85
CA GLN A 145 -1.38 1.04 -19.02
C GLN A 145 -0.05 0.27 -18.95
N LEU A 146 0.09 -0.65 -17.98
CA LEU A 146 1.25 -1.53 -17.85
C LEU A 146 1.42 -2.43 -19.07
N SER A 147 0.32 -3.00 -19.60
CA SER A 147 0.33 -3.83 -20.81
C SER A 147 0.75 -3.05 -22.05
N ASN A 148 0.54 -1.73 -22.07
CA ASN A 148 1.03 -0.82 -23.09
C ASN A 148 2.48 -0.34 -22.84
N GLY A 149 3.20 -0.96 -21.92
CA GLY A 149 4.62 -0.69 -21.68
C GLY A 149 4.90 0.49 -20.76
N LYS A 150 3.89 1.09 -20.10
CA LYS A 150 4.08 2.22 -19.20
C LYS A 150 4.65 1.80 -17.84
N ASN A 151 5.47 2.65 -17.26
CA ASN A 151 5.98 2.52 -15.90
C ASN A 151 5.06 3.25 -14.93
N ILE A 152 4.57 2.55 -13.91
CA ILE A 152 3.57 3.08 -12.98
C ILE A 152 4.06 2.96 -11.54
N LEU A 153 3.92 4.07 -10.81
CA LEU A 153 4.17 4.14 -9.36
C LEU A 153 2.85 4.23 -8.60
N ILE A 154 2.67 3.38 -7.57
CA ILE A 154 1.48 3.43 -6.71
C ILE A 154 1.91 3.58 -5.25
N SER A 155 1.49 4.67 -4.61
CA SER A 155 1.61 4.87 -3.17
C SER A 155 0.31 4.49 -2.47
N ALA A 156 0.37 3.49 -1.59
CA ALA A 156 -0.80 2.98 -0.88
C ALA A 156 -0.45 2.52 0.55
N HIS A 157 -1.10 1.46 1.04
CA HIS A 157 -1.07 1.05 2.43
C HIS A 157 -0.72 -0.43 2.57
N ARG A 158 -0.34 -0.82 3.81
CA ARG A 158 0.13 -2.17 4.12
C ARG A 158 -0.83 -3.26 3.66
N ASN A 159 -2.11 -3.18 4.05
CA ASN A 159 -3.05 -4.25 3.73
C ASN A 159 -3.53 -4.17 2.28
N THR A 160 -3.65 -2.97 1.73
CA THR A 160 -3.99 -2.75 0.32
C THR A 160 -2.92 -3.35 -0.60
N ILE A 161 -1.64 -3.06 -0.34
CA ILE A 161 -0.52 -3.62 -1.12
C ILE A 161 -0.40 -5.13 -0.90
N ARG A 162 -0.49 -5.60 0.37
CA ARG A 162 -0.48 -7.03 0.68
C ARG A 162 -1.57 -7.79 -0.09
N GLY A 163 -2.80 -7.28 -0.05
CA GLY A 163 -3.93 -7.89 -0.75
C GLY A 163 -3.74 -7.85 -2.26
N LEU A 164 -3.26 -6.75 -2.80
CA LEU A 164 -2.99 -6.62 -4.24
C LEU A 164 -1.91 -7.62 -4.69
N ILE A 165 -0.76 -7.70 -4.01
CA ILE A 165 0.30 -8.66 -4.31
C ILE A 165 -0.22 -10.10 -4.21
N SER A 166 -1.00 -10.40 -3.16
CA SER A 166 -1.61 -11.73 -3.00
C SER A 166 -2.40 -12.16 -4.25
N LYS A 167 -3.20 -11.25 -4.80
CA LYS A 167 -4.02 -11.53 -5.99
C LYS A 167 -3.20 -11.58 -7.27
N LEU A 168 -2.24 -10.67 -7.43
CA LEU A 168 -1.41 -10.58 -8.63
C LEU A 168 -0.43 -11.75 -8.75
N CYS A 169 0.18 -12.14 -7.63
CA CYS A 169 1.16 -13.24 -7.58
C CYS A 169 0.53 -14.59 -7.20
N LYS A 170 -0.81 -14.67 -7.08
CA LYS A 170 -1.56 -15.91 -6.74
C LYS A 170 -1.02 -16.59 -5.48
N LEU A 171 -0.71 -15.79 -4.44
CA LEU A 171 -0.17 -16.30 -3.19
C LEU A 171 -1.21 -17.11 -2.43
N ARG A 172 -0.75 -18.18 -1.77
CA ARG A 172 -1.58 -18.94 -0.82
C ARG A 172 -1.91 -18.08 0.40
N GLN A 173 -2.93 -18.49 1.16
CA GLN A 173 -3.37 -17.75 2.34
C GLN A 173 -2.22 -17.53 3.34
N GLU A 174 -1.47 -18.57 3.68
CA GLU A 174 -0.36 -18.48 4.64
C GLU A 174 0.77 -17.55 4.17
N GLU A 175 1.05 -17.54 2.87
CA GLU A 175 2.03 -16.62 2.28
C GLU A 175 1.55 -15.17 2.36
N THR A 176 0.27 -14.95 2.07
CA THR A 176 -0.38 -13.64 2.18
C THR A 176 -0.36 -13.12 3.61
N GLU A 177 -0.71 -13.95 4.60
CA GLU A 177 -0.75 -13.57 6.01
C GLU A 177 0.63 -13.21 6.58
N ARG A 178 1.69 -13.84 6.08
CA ARG A 178 3.09 -13.61 6.47
C ARG A 178 3.77 -12.49 5.69
N LEU A 179 3.19 -12.05 4.56
CA LEU A 179 3.81 -11.04 3.71
C LEU A 179 4.01 -9.72 4.46
N HIS A 180 5.25 -9.32 4.62
CA HIS A 180 5.63 -8.07 5.29
C HIS A 180 5.79 -6.96 4.25
N ILE A 181 5.14 -5.80 4.51
CA ILE A 181 5.25 -4.59 3.68
C ILE A 181 5.84 -3.48 4.56
N GLY A 182 7.11 -3.16 4.35
CA GLY A 182 7.81 -2.08 5.05
C GLY A 182 7.31 -0.69 4.64
N THR A 183 7.52 0.32 5.49
CA THR A 183 7.22 1.73 5.16
C THR A 183 8.21 2.25 4.13
N ALA A 184 7.69 2.95 3.11
CA ALA A 184 8.43 3.59 2.03
C ALA A 184 9.50 2.70 1.35
N GLN A 185 9.30 1.39 1.34
CA GLN A 185 10.16 0.45 0.61
C GLN A 185 9.54 0.15 -0.76
N PRO A 186 10.18 0.54 -1.87
CA PRO A 186 9.69 0.24 -3.21
C PRO A 186 9.71 -1.25 -3.49
N LEU A 187 8.61 -1.79 -3.99
CA LEU A 187 8.44 -3.17 -4.44
C LEU A 187 8.24 -3.15 -5.96
N PHE A 188 9.08 -3.87 -6.69
CA PHE A 188 9.16 -3.79 -8.14
C PHE A 188 8.54 -5.03 -8.78
N PHE A 189 7.72 -4.83 -9.80
CA PHE A 189 7.07 -5.90 -10.54
C PHE A 189 7.16 -5.62 -12.04
N GLN A 190 7.64 -6.64 -12.77
CA GLN A 190 7.54 -6.65 -14.23
C GLN A 190 6.16 -7.18 -14.61
N VAL A 191 5.47 -6.46 -15.47
CA VAL A 191 4.12 -6.80 -15.90
C VAL A 191 4.09 -6.94 -17.42
N ASN A 192 3.86 -8.17 -17.90
CA ASN A 192 3.69 -8.45 -19.32
C ASN A 192 2.20 -8.43 -19.69
N ASN A 193 1.36 -9.05 -18.88
CA ASN A 193 -0.10 -9.10 -19.00
C ASN A 193 -0.73 -9.46 -17.64
N ALA A 194 -2.04 -9.68 -17.60
CA ALA A 194 -2.77 -9.99 -16.37
C ALA A 194 -2.36 -11.29 -15.67
N GLU A 195 -1.74 -12.22 -16.40
CA GLU A 195 -1.36 -13.55 -15.89
C GLU A 195 0.14 -13.67 -15.63
N ASP A 196 0.94 -12.73 -16.17
CA ASP A 196 2.39 -12.72 -16.07
C ASP A 196 2.87 -11.44 -15.38
N ILE A 197 2.85 -11.49 -14.05
CA ILE A 197 3.31 -10.43 -13.15
C ILE A 197 4.37 -11.04 -12.22
N GLN A 198 5.60 -10.55 -12.31
CA GLN A 198 6.74 -11.09 -11.59
C GLN A 198 7.40 -10.03 -10.72
N GLN A 199 7.64 -10.34 -9.46
CA GLN A 199 8.46 -9.48 -8.59
C GLN A 199 9.93 -9.62 -8.99
N ILE A 200 10.58 -8.50 -9.34
CA ILE A 200 11.94 -8.50 -9.93
C ILE A 200 13.05 -8.06 -8.97
N TYR A 201 12.71 -7.32 -7.90
CA TYR A 201 13.66 -6.95 -6.83
C TYR A 201 12.99 -7.18 -5.48
N LYS A 202 13.78 -7.64 -4.50
CA LYS A 202 13.34 -7.80 -3.11
C LYS A 202 13.83 -6.66 -2.24
#